data_da9a82b5683ba9c3dfd7c1e8159e4cb7
#
_entry.id   da9a82b5683ba9c3dfd7c1e8159e4cb7
#
_cell.length_a   1.000
_cell.length_b   1.000
_cell.length_c   1.000
_cell.angle_alpha   90.00
_cell.angle_beta   90.00
_cell.angle_gamma   90.00
#
_symmetry.space_group_name_H-M   'P 1'
#
loop_
_entity.id
_entity.type
_entity.pdbx_description
1 polymer ?
#
loop_
_entity_poly.entity_id
_entity_poly.type
_entity_poly.pdbx_seq_one_letter_code
_entity_poly.pdbx_strand_id
1 'polypeptide(L)'
;VFKNNFRLERGAYDLVAVLDESVSDEPVRIEGRLIDLFDPELPVCRSREIAPGEQGFFLNVDRVKNPRKARVLASASRIYDEQHGKRSYAFVAKSPVNTTNVSRVLLPECPKQILIDGRATATDGCWDETTRTCLIRFENNPDGVSVRITW
;
A
#
# COMPACT_ATOMS: atom_id res chain seq x y z
N VAL A 1 25.61 23.76 -5.19
CA VAL A 1 25.87 22.40 -4.71
C VAL A 1 25.02 21.42 -5.52
N PHE A 2 25.69 20.55 -6.24
CA PHE A 2 25.01 19.49 -6.98
C PHE A 2 24.60 18.39 -6.02
N LYS A 3 23.31 18.02 -6.05
CA LYS A 3 22.79 16.87 -5.29
C LYS A 3 22.86 15.62 -6.17
N ASN A 4 23.26 14.51 -5.56
CA ASN A 4 23.28 13.21 -6.25
C ASN A 4 21.91 12.51 -6.31
N ASN A 5 20.86 13.15 -5.79
CA ASN A 5 19.57 12.54 -5.67
C ASN A 5 18.44 13.46 -6.12
N PHE A 6 17.36 12.84 -6.50
CA PHE A 6 16.08 13.47 -6.77
C PHE A 6 15.06 12.88 -5.80
N ARG A 7 14.34 13.73 -5.07
CA ARG A 7 13.25 13.34 -4.20
C ARG A 7 12.04 14.21 -4.47
N LEU A 8 10.92 13.58 -4.76
CA LEU A 8 9.63 14.23 -4.97
C LEU A 8 8.65 13.73 -3.91
N GLU A 9 8.12 14.64 -3.12
CA GLU A 9 7.05 14.38 -2.18
C GLU A 9 5.74 14.96 -2.74
N ARG A 10 4.74 14.10 -2.88
CA ARG A 10 3.38 14.51 -3.27
C ARG A 10 2.34 13.84 -2.38
N GLY A 11 1.66 14.65 -1.55
CA GLY A 11 0.73 14.13 -0.56
C GLY A 11 1.43 13.12 0.34
N ALA A 12 0.96 11.88 0.33
CA ALA A 12 1.57 10.78 1.08
C ALA A 12 2.67 10.03 0.32
N TYR A 13 2.94 10.37 -0.94
CA TYR A 13 3.89 9.64 -1.79
C TYR A 13 5.30 10.25 -1.77
N ASP A 14 6.31 9.38 -1.73
CA ASP A 14 7.72 9.69 -1.91
C ASP A 14 8.26 8.95 -3.14
N LEU A 15 8.76 9.67 -4.12
CA LEU A 15 9.50 9.14 -5.25
C LEU A 15 10.97 9.57 -5.11
N VAL A 16 11.89 8.61 -5.15
CA VAL A 16 13.31 8.83 -4.92
C VAL A 16 14.13 8.18 -6.02
N ALA A 17 15.12 8.89 -6.53
CA ALA A 17 16.13 8.33 -7.41
C ALA A 17 17.50 8.85 -6.99
N VAL A 18 18.50 7.97 -6.93
CA VAL A 18 19.88 8.31 -6.64
C VAL A 18 20.72 8.04 -7.87
N LEU A 19 21.47 9.04 -8.33
CA LEU A 19 22.34 8.93 -9.51
C LEU A 19 23.54 8.04 -9.19
N ASP A 20 23.91 7.19 -10.12
CA ASP A 20 25.10 6.33 -9.99
C ASP A 20 26.42 7.03 -10.41
N GLU A 21 26.31 8.06 -11.24
CA GLU A 21 27.42 8.93 -11.66
C GLU A 21 27.49 10.20 -10.81
N SER A 22 27.56 10.05 -9.51
CA SER A 22 27.50 11.23 -8.65
C SER A 22 28.87 11.63 -8.09
N VAL A 23 28.96 12.89 -7.68
CA VAL A 23 30.10 13.43 -6.91
C VAL A 23 30.18 12.82 -5.50
N SER A 24 29.21 11.99 -5.11
CA SER A 24 29.09 11.35 -3.80
C SER A 24 28.41 9.99 -3.93
N ASP A 25 28.98 8.97 -3.31
CA ASP A 25 28.41 7.61 -3.22
C ASP A 25 27.47 7.46 -2.02
N GLU A 26 26.97 8.57 -1.47
CA GLU A 26 26.10 8.54 -0.31
C GLU A 26 24.68 8.09 -0.68
N PRO A 27 24.13 7.07 0.01
CA PRO A 27 22.74 6.67 -0.16
C PRO A 27 21.80 7.72 0.42
N VAL A 28 20.57 7.75 -0.09
CA VAL A 28 19.47 8.54 0.48
C VAL A 28 18.65 7.65 1.41
N ARG A 29 18.43 8.09 2.64
CA ARG A 29 17.60 7.41 3.60
C ARG A 29 16.22 8.05 3.68
N ILE A 30 15.19 7.22 3.51
CA ILE A 30 13.78 7.59 3.70
C ILE A 30 13.29 6.94 4.99
N GLU A 31 12.67 7.74 5.85
CA GLU A 31 12.14 7.27 7.14
C GLU A 31 10.66 7.56 7.28
N GLY A 32 9.97 6.74 8.07
CA GLY A 32 8.54 6.85 8.38
C GLY A 32 7.87 5.48 8.35
N ARG A 33 6.55 5.48 8.46
CA ARG A 33 5.74 4.27 8.27
C ARG A 33 5.47 4.12 6.78
N LEU A 34 6.35 3.40 6.09
CA LEU A 34 6.40 3.33 4.64
C LEU A 34 5.78 2.04 4.11
N ILE A 35 5.10 2.14 2.97
CA ILE A 35 4.70 1.01 2.13
C ILE A 35 5.51 1.12 0.84
N ASP A 36 6.27 0.06 0.51
CA ASP A 36 7.05 0.00 -0.72
C ASP A 36 6.13 -0.32 -1.90
N LEU A 37 5.94 0.66 -2.80
CA LEU A 37 5.04 0.54 -3.95
C LEU A 37 5.71 -0.12 -5.16
N PHE A 38 7.03 -0.25 -5.17
CA PHE A 38 7.75 -1.00 -6.21
C PHE A 38 7.77 -2.51 -5.94
N ASP A 39 7.55 -2.92 -4.70
CA ASP A 39 7.42 -4.33 -4.37
C ASP A 39 5.97 -4.78 -4.54
N PRO A 40 5.69 -5.80 -5.39
CA PRO A 40 4.33 -6.30 -5.60
C PRO A 40 3.64 -6.82 -4.32
N GLU A 41 4.42 -7.17 -3.29
CA GLU A 41 3.91 -7.61 -2.00
C GLU A 41 3.57 -6.46 -1.05
N LEU A 42 3.80 -5.22 -1.45
CA LEU A 42 3.49 -4.00 -0.69
C LEU A 42 3.95 -4.05 0.77
N PRO A 43 5.22 -4.40 1.04
CA PRO A 43 5.69 -4.55 2.41
C PRO A 43 5.73 -3.21 3.15
N VAL A 44 5.57 -3.30 4.47
CA VAL A 44 5.75 -2.17 5.39
C VAL A 44 7.19 -2.12 5.85
N CYS A 45 7.78 -0.93 5.87
CA CYS A 45 9.10 -0.69 6.44
C CYS A 45 9.16 0.66 7.17
N ARG A 46 10.07 0.80 8.12
CA ARG A 46 10.28 2.04 8.86
C ARG A 46 11.33 2.94 8.27
N SER A 47 12.24 2.37 7.53
CA SER A 47 13.28 3.09 6.80
C SER A 47 13.73 2.32 5.60
N ARG A 48 14.19 3.04 4.59
CA ARG A 48 14.79 2.46 3.40
C ARG A 48 15.97 3.29 2.97
N GLU A 49 17.07 2.65 2.68
CA GLU A 49 18.23 3.28 2.03
C GLU A 49 18.15 3.03 0.53
N ILE A 50 18.30 4.11 -0.24
CA ILE A 50 18.34 4.09 -1.70
C ILE A 50 19.78 4.35 -2.09
N ALA A 51 20.45 3.31 -2.59
CA ALA A 51 21.84 3.39 -3.02
C ALA A 51 21.98 4.10 -4.37
N PRO A 52 23.20 4.58 -4.73
CA PRO A 52 23.44 5.11 -6.07
C PRO A 52 23.02 4.14 -7.17
N GLY A 53 22.30 4.63 -8.18
CA GLY A 53 21.72 3.84 -9.26
C GLY A 53 20.35 3.23 -8.95
N GLU A 54 19.87 3.31 -7.71
CA GLU A 54 18.58 2.76 -7.30
C GLU A 54 17.46 3.81 -7.31
N GLN A 55 16.24 3.32 -7.35
CA GLN A 55 15.03 4.11 -7.25
C GLN A 55 14.09 3.51 -6.19
N GLY A 56 13.27 4.36 -5.57
CA GLY A 56 12.24 3.96 -4.63
C GLY A 56 10.94 4.72 -4.86
N PHE A 57 9.83 4.06 -4.60
CA PHE A 57 8.50 4.66 -4.61
C PHE A 57 7.72 4.16 -3.41
N PHE A 58 7.38 5.09 -2.50
CA PHE A 58 6.79 4.77 -1.21
C PHE A 58 5.52 5.57 -0.96
N LEU A 59 4.58 4.94 -0.26
CA LEU A 59 3.51 5.66 0.40
C LEU A 59 3.89 5.80 1.88
N ASN A 60 3.95 7.03 2.36
CA ASN A 60 4.20 7.32 3.78
C ASN A 60 2.87 7.47 4.51
N VAL A 61 2.54 6.50 5.34
CA VAL A 61 1.27 6.46 6.08
C VAL A 61 1.15 7.61 7.07
N ASP A 62 2.27 8.16 7.55
CA ASP A 62 2.28 9.32 8.46
C ASP A 62 1.66 10.58 7.82
N ARG A 63 1.67 10.66 6.49
CA ARG A 63 1.13 11.80 5.74
C ARG A 63 -0.24 11.54 5.12
N VAL A 64 -0.85 10.39 5.36
CA VAL A 64 -2.19 10.07 4.89
C VAL A 64 -3.22 10.92 5.63
N LYS A 65 -4.08 11.61 4.88
CA LYS A 65 -5.18 12.39 5.46
C LYS A 65 -6.29 11.45 5.96
N ASN A 66 -6.97 11.85 7.05
CA ASN A 66 -8.05 11.09 7.65
C ASN A 66 -7.66 9.63 7.95
N PRO A 67 -6.69 9.38 8.83
CA PRO A 67 -6.12 8.05 9.04
C PRO A 67 -7.10 7.04 9.66
N ARG A 68 -8.27 7.49 10.12
CA ARG A 68 -9.34 6.60 10.64
C ARG A 68 -10.39 6.23 9.60
N LYS A 69 -10.34 6.83 8.41
CA LYS A 69 -11.26 6.48 7.32
C LYS A 69 -10.71 5.26 6.56
N ALA A 70 -11.47 4.16 6.59
CA ALA A 70 -11.10 2.95 5.86
C ALA A 70 -11.02 3.23 4.36
N ARG A 71 -9.95 2.78 3.72
CA ARG A 71 -9.76 2.85 2.27
C ARG A 71 -8.59 2.02 1.79
N VAL A 72 -8.60 1.67 0.51
CA VAL A 72 -7.45 1.06 -0.15
C VAL A 72 -6.36 2.11 -0.33
N LEU A 73 -5.17 1.86 0.20
CA LEU A 73 -4.00 2.73 0.04
C LEU A 73 -3.21 2.38 -1.22
N ALA A 74 -3.06 1.09 -1.51
CA ALA A 74 -2.35 0.60 -2.67
C ALA A 74 -2.97 -0.72 -3.14
N SER A 75 -3.09 -0.89 -4.45
CA SER A 75 -3.65 -2.09 -5.07
C SER A 75 -3.13 -2.25 -6.49
N ALA A 76 -2.95 -3.50 -6.91
CA ALA A 76 -2.68 -3.83 -8.30
C ALA A 76 -3.93 -3.71 -9.19
N SER A 77 -5.11 -3.57 -8.59
CA SER A 77 -6.40 -3.46 -9.29
C SER A 77 -6.99 -2.06 -9.22
N ARG A 78 -7.91 -1.78 -10.13
CA ARG A 78 -8.78 -0.61 -10.02
C ARG A 78 -9.88 -0.88 -9.00
N ILE A 79 -10.16 0.12 -8.17
CA ILE A 79 -11.13 0.04 -7.08
C ILE A 79 -12.39 0.80 -7.45
N TYR A 80 -13.53 0.16 -7.26
CA TYR A 80 -14.86 0.68 -7.59
C TYR A 80 -15.83 0.44 -6.44
N ASP A 81 -16.96 1.14 -6.49
CA ASP A 81 -18.13 0.92 -5.63
C ASP A 81 -17.80 0.83 -4.14
N GLU A 82 -16.98 1.78 -3.68
CA GLU A 82 -16.60 1.87 -2.28
C GLU A 82 -17.82 2.20 -1.40
N GLN A 83 -18.01 1.41 -0.35
CA GLN A 83 -19.08 1.60 0.62
C GLN A 83 -18.51 1.62 2.03
N HIS A 84 -18.88 2.63 2.80
CA HIS A 84 -18.47 2.80 4.19
C HIS A 84 -19.66 2.58 5.11
N GLY A 85 -19.62 1.53 5.91
CA GLY A 85 -20.55 1.30 7.02
C GLY A 85 -19.97 1.77 8.35
N LYS A 86 -20.75 1.61 9.43
CA LYS A 86 -20.32 2.02 10.77
C LYS A 86 -19.05 1.29 11.22
N ARG A 87 -18.94 -0.01 10.93
CA ARG A 87 -17.79 -0.87 11.25
C ARG A 87 -17.43 -1.77 10.09
N SER A 88 -17.60 -1.27 8.88
CA SER A 88 -17.33 -2.02 7.66
C SER A 88 -16.88 -1.13 6.53
N TYR A 89 -16.11 -1.72 5.63
CA TYR A 89 -15.69 -1.14 4.37
C TYR A 89 -15.80 -2.19 3.28
N ALA A 90 -16.40 -1.82 2.16
CA ALA A 90 -16.56 -2.71 1.02
C ALA A 90 -16.15 -2.01 -0.27
N PHE A 91 -15.64 -2.77 -1.20
CA PHE A 91 -15.26 -2.29 -2.53
C PHE A 91 -15.29 -3.43 -3.55
N VAL A 92 -15.24 -3.07 -4.82
CA VAL A 92 -15.06 -4.01 -5.93
C VAL A 92 -13.71 -3.73 -6.59
N ALA A 93 -12.90 -4.77 -6.77
CA ALA A 93 -11.62 -4.70 -7.45
C ALA A 93 -11.72 -5.37 -8.82
N LYS A 94 -11.24 -4.68 -9.88
CA LYS A 94 -11.23 -5.21 -11.25
C LYS A 94 -9.82 -5.21 -11.81
N SER A 95 -9.41 -6.35 -12.37
CA SER A 95 -8.11 -6.53 -13.00
C SER A 95 -8.15 -7.74 -13.94
N PRO A 96 -7.21 -7.88 -14.86
CA PRO A 96 -7.19 -9.01 -15.78
C PRO A 96 -7.19 -10.37 -15.08
N VAL A 97 -7.80 -11.36 -15.74
CA VAL A 97 -7.80 -12.75 -15.31
C VAL A 97 -6.38 -13.32 -15.25
N ASN A 98 -6.18 -14.37 -14.45
CA ASN A 98 -4.90 -15.06 -14.24
C ASN A 98 -3.81 -14.17 -13.60
N THR A 99 -4.21 -13.18 -12.83
CA THR A 99 -3.33 -12.36 -12.01
C THR A 99 -3.82 -12.35 -10.58
N THR A 100 -2.88 -12.26 -9.63
CA THR A 100 -3.19 -12.16 -8.21
C THR A 100 -3.19 -10.69 -7.79
N ASN A 101 -4.24 -10.28 -7.09
CA ASN A 101 -4.29 -8.97 -6.46
C ASN A 101 -3.59 -9.02 -5.11
N VAL A 102 -2.79 -8.00 -4.86
CA VAL A 102 -2.29 -7.67 -3.54
C VAL A 102 -2.74 -6.25 -3.25
N SER A 103 -3.48 -6.06 -2.17
CA SER A 103 -3.99 -4.75 -1.77
C SER A 103 -3.67 -4.48 -0.32
N ARG A 104 -3.24 -3.26 -0.04
CA ARG A 104 -3.04 -2.78 1.33
C ARG A 104 -4.14 -1.80 1.67
N VAL A 105 -4.94 -2.15 2.68
CA VAL A 105 -6.15 -1.43 3.07
C VAL A 105 -5.96 -0.80 4.45
N LEU A 106 -6.16 0.51 4.53
CA LEU A 106 -6.17 1.24 5.80
C LEU A 106 -7.49 1.01 6.52
N LEU A 107 -7.43 0.60 7.79
CA LEU A 107 -8.59 0.36 8.64
C LEU A 107 -8.43 1.08 9.98
N PRO A 108 -9.53 1.50 10.63
CA PRO A 108 -9.45 2.11 11.96
C PRO A 108 -9.10 1.10 13.06
N GLU A 109 -9.41 -0.17 12.86
CA GLU A 109 -9.15 -1.27 13.81
C GLU A 109 -8.77 -2.55 13.07
N CYS A 110 -8.19 -3.50 13.79
CA CYS A 110 -7.89 -4.83 13.27
C CYS A 110 -9.15 -5.52 12.73
N PRO A 111 -9.12 -6.07 11.52
CA PRO A 111 -10.30 -6.71 10.94
C PRO A 111 -10.69 -7.97 11.72
N LYS A 112 -11.99 -8.16 11.92
CA LYS A 112 -12.59 -9.38 12.49
C LYS A 112 -12.99 -10.36 11.40
N GLN A 113 -13.41 -9.86 10.25
CA GLN A 113 -13.82 -10.67 9.11
C GLN A 113 -13.47 -10.01 7.80
N ILE A 114 -13.01 -10.82 6.86
CA ILE A 114 -12.77 -10.43 5.47
C ILE A 114 -13.55 -11.39 4.58
N LEU A 115 -14.44 -10.86 3.77
CA LEU A 115 -15.20 -11.63 2.77
C LEU A 115 -14.70 -11.28 1.37
N ILE A 116 -14.32 -12.29 0.60
CA ILE A 116 -13.97 -12.20 -0.81
C ILE A 116 -15.04 -12.93 -1.61
N ASP A 117 -15.82 -12.21 -2.43
CA ASP A 117 -16.99 -12.74 -3.14
C ASP A 117 -17.96 -13.49 -2.21
N GLY A 118 -18.18 -12.92 -1.02
CA GLY A 118 -19.06 -13.49 -0.01
C GLY A 118 -18.50 -14.67 0.78
N ARG A 119 -17.24 -15.07 0.52
CA ARG A 119 -16.57 -16.17 1.23
C ARG A 119 -15.60 -15.62 2.26
N ALA A 120 -15.68 -16.12 3.50
CA ALA A 120 -14.74 -15.77 4.55
C ALA A 120 -13.32 -16.23 4.21
N THR A 121 -12.36 -15.36 4.38
CA THR A 121 -10.94 -15.66 4.25
C THR A 121 -10.25 -15.50 5.60
N ALA A 122 -9.08 -16.15 5.76
CA ALA A 122 -8.29 -16.05 6.98
C ALA A 122 -7.83 -14.61 7.21
N THR A 123 -7.91 -14.16 8.46
CA THR A 123 -7.44 -12.85 8.90
C THR A 123 -6.09 -12.91 9.60
N ASP A 124 -5.58 -14.11 9.84
CA ASP A 124 -4.30 -14.33 10.53
C ASP A 124 -3.14 -13.75 9.73
N GLY A 125 -2.32 -12.93 10.40
CA GLY A 125 -1.13 -12.35 9.80
C GLY A 125 -1.36 -11.25 8.75
N CYS A 126 -2.62 -10.85 8.50
CA CYS A 126 -2.90 -9.80 7.52
C CYS A 126 -2.75 -8.38 8.07
N TRP A 127 -2.83 -8.21 9.38
CA TRP A 127 -2.86 -6.90 10.05
C TRP A 127 -1.48 -6.41 10.45
N ASP A 128 -1.18 -5.17 10.10
CA ASP A 128 -0.02 -4.44 10.63
C ASP A 128 -0.48 -3.31 11.54
N GLU A 129 -0.19 -3.45 12.82
CA GLU A 129 -0.62 -2.49 13.85
C GLU A 129 0.07 -1.13 13.70
N THR A 130 1.31 -1.09 13.22
CA THR A 130 2.06 0.17 13.11
C THR A 130 1.49 1.10 12.06
N THR A 131 1.06 0.57 10.93
CA THR A 131 0.46 1.33 9.83
C THR A 131 -1.06 1.31 9.86
N ARG A 132 -1.67 0.44 10.68
CA ARG A 132 -3.10 0.14 10.67
C ARG A 132 -3.60 -0.28 9.30
N THR A 133 -2.85 -1.14 8.66
CA THR A 133 -3.19 -1.66 7.34
C THR A 133 -3.36 -3.17 7.36
N CYS A 134 -4.27 -3.63 6.53
CA CYS A 134 -4.51 -5.04 6.27
C CYS A 134 -4.02 -5.37 4.86
N LEU A 135 -3.24 -6.44 4.72
CA LEU A 135 -2.82 -6.96 3.42
C LEU A 135 -3.76 -8.05 2.98
N ILE A 136 -4.37 -7.89 1.80
CA ILE A 136 -5.34 -8.82 1.23
C ILE A 136 -4.80 -9.35 -0.09
N ARG A 137 -4.92 -10.66 -0.31
CA ARG A 137 -4.58 -11.33 -1.57
C ARG A 137 -5.77 -12.12 -2.08
N PHE A 138 -6.05 -12.02 -3.37
CA PHE A 138 -7.07 -12.81 -4.05
C PHE A 138 -6.80 -12.87 -5.56
N GLU A 139 -7.37 -13.86 -6.22
CA GLU A 139 -7.34 -13.95 -7.68
C GLU A 139 -8.21 -12.87 -8.32
N ASN A 140 -7.67 -12.18 -9.30
CA ASN A 140 -8.37 -11.12 -10.01
C ASN A 140 -9.45 -11.68 -10.97
N ASN A 141 -10.48 -10.87 -11.19
CA ASN A 141 -11.54 -11.13 -12.15
C ASN A 141 -11.89 -9.83 -12.87
N PRO A 142 -11.91 -9.81 -14.24
CA PRO A 142 -12.30 -8.62 -15.00
C PRO A 142 -13.72 -8.14 -14.71
N ASP A 143 -14.62 -9.05 -14.33
CA ASP A 143 -16.00 -8.72 -13.94
C ASP A 143 -16.10 -8.13 -12.53
N GLY A 144 -15.05 -8.23 -11.76
CA GLY A 144 -14.92 -7.68 -10.42
C GLY A 144 -14.91 -8.73 -9.32
N VAL A 145 -14.13 -8.46 -8.29
CA VAL A 145 -14.09 -9.22 -7.04
C VAL A 145 -14.62 -8.32 -5.94
N SER A 146 -15.65 -8.77 -5.25
CA SER A 146 -16.23 -8.04 -4.12
C SER A 146 -15.45 -8.31 -2.85
N VAL A 147 -15.04 -7.27 -2.16
CA VAL A 147 -14.34 -7.35 -0.88
C VAL A 147 -15.13 -6.62 0.17
N ARG A 148 -15.36 -7.25 1.31
CA ARG A 148 -15.97 -6.64 2.49
C ARG A 148 -15.13 -6.93 3.72
N ILE A 149 -14.79 -5.90 4.45
CA ILE A 149 -14.00 -5.97 5.68
C ILE A 149 -14.84 -5.42 6.82
N THR A 150 -14.85 -6.14 7.94
CA THR A 150 -15.59 -5.75 9.16
C THR A 150 -14.63 -5.76 10.36
N TRP A 151 -14.75 -4.77 11.24
CA TRP A 151 -13.95 -4.65 12.47
C TRP A 151 -14.78 -4.36 13.71
#